data_0552fdd6442d727d84f858ec81471781
#
_entry.id   0552fdd6442d727d84f858ec81471781
#
_cell.length_a   1.000
_cell.length_b   1.000
_cell.length_c   1.000
_cell.angle_alpha   90.00
_cell.angle_beta   90.00
_cell.angle_gamma   90.00
#
_symmetry.space_group_name_H-M   'P 1'
#
loop_
_entity.id
_entity.type
_entity.pdbx_description
1 polymer ?
#
loop_
_entity_poly.entity_id
_entity_poly.type
_entity_poly.pdbx_seq_one_letter_code
_entity_poly.pdbx_strand_id
1 'polypeptide(L)'
;MTAVPKRLLKAITARDGHRCAWSGQDTDTLVPHHRANRGSGGYKAGDGIANLVWLDAHINGEIESVSEMAEIARGRGIKISKFSTPAEQPIDHAVHGLVTLNDDGTWTAIKEGKR
;
A
#
# COMPACT_ATOMS: atom_id res chain seq x y z
N MET A 1 -1.18 20.37 1.64
CA MET A 1 -0.92 18.94 1.45
C MET A 1 0.55 18.64 1.58
N THR A 2 0.88 17.60 2.27
CA THR A 2 2.26 17.27 2.54
C THR A 2 2.70 16.11 1.65
N ALA A 3 3.78 16.31 0.93
CA ALA A 3 4.33 15.24 0.09
C ALA A 3 4.94 14.17 0.98
N VAL A 4 4.94 12.95 0.49
CA VAL A 4 5.58 11.86 1.19
C VAL A 4 7.09 12.09 1.18
N PRO A 5 7.77 12.01 2.32
CA PRO A 5 9.21 12.24 2.35
C PRO A 5 9.98 11.27 1.46
N LYS A 6 11.05 11.75 0.86
CA LYS A 6 11.85 10.93 -0.05
C LYS A 6 12.41 9.70 0.63
N ARG A 7 12.74 9.79 1.92
CA ARG A 7 13.28 8.62 2.64
C ARG A 7 12.28 7.48 2.67
N LEU A 8 10.98 7.80 2.71
CA LEU A 8 9.95 6.76 2.69
C LEU A 8 9.79 6.18 1.30
N LEU A 9 9.90 7.00 0.26
CA LEU A 9 9.85 6.50 -1.11
C LEU A 9 11.01 5.55 -1.39
N LYS A 10 12.19 5.89 -0.89
CA LYS A 10 13.34 5.00 -1.01
C LYS A 10 13.11 3.70 -0.25
N ALA A 11 12.50 3.80 0.93
CA ALA A 11 12.27 2.62 1.76
C ALA A 11 11.28 1.67 1.12
N ILE A 12 10.18 2.18 0.55
CA ILE A 12 9.23 1.28 -0.09
C ILE A 12 9.79 0.72 -1.40
N THR A 13 10.67 1.46 -2.06
CA THR A 13 11.35 0.94 -3.24
C THR A 13 12.33 -0.17 -2.87
N ALA A 14 13.03 -0.01 -1.76
CA ALA A 14 13.92 -1.06 -1.28
C ALA A 14 13.15 -2.31 -0.88
N ARG A 15 11.96 -2.14 -0.34
CA ARG A 15 11.13 -3.26 0.10
C ARG A 15 10.49 -3.99 -1.08
N ASP A 16 9.91 -3.24 -2.02
CA ASP A 16 9.02 -3.80 -3.04
C ASP A 16 9.56 -3.67 -4.46
N GLY A 17 10.65 -2.91 -4.67
CA GLY A 17 11.03 -2.47 -5.99
C GLY A 17 10.14 -1.31 -6.43
N HIS A 18 10.47 -0.70 -7.55
CA HIS A 18 9.63 0.35 -8.14
C HIS A 18 8.56 -0.35 -8.96
N ARG A 19 7.57 -0.92 -8.26
CA ARG A 19 6.53 -1.74 -8.87
C ARG A 19 5.19 -1.49 -8.21
N CYS A 20 4.16 -1.50 -9.03
CA CYS A 20 2.79 -1.31 -8.58
C CYS A 20 2.35 -2.48 -7.70
N ALA A 21 1.79 -2.20 -6.54
CA ALA A 21 1.31 -3.24 -5.63
C ALA A 21 0.15 -4.03 -6.23
N TRP A 22 -0.60 -3.43 -7.14
CA TRP A 22 -1.75 -4.06 -7.77
C TRP A 22 -1.33 -4.97 -8.91
N SER A 23 -0.47 -4.47 -9.80
CA SER A 23 -0.15 -5.16 -11.04
C SER A 23 1.25 -5.76 -11.07
N GLY A 24 2.14 -5.32 -10.21
CA GLY A 24 3.54 -5.74 -10.25
C GLY A 24 4.36 -5.06 -11.32
N GLN A 25 3.78 -4.11 -12.06
CA GLN A 25 4.46 -3.48 -13.18
C GLN A 25 5.25 -2.26 -12.73
N ASP A 26 6.37 -2.04 -13.41
CA ASP A 26 7.15 -0.82 -13.24
C ASP A 26 6.70 0.14 -14.33
N THR A 27 5.93 1.14 -13.95
CA THR A 27 5.40 2.10 -14.92
C THR A 27 5.90 3.50 -14.61
N ASP A 28 5.76 4.40 -15.58
CA ASP A 28 6.16 5.79 -15.40
C ASP A 28 5.22 6.57 -14.51
N THR A 29 4.07 5.98 -14.17
CA THR A 29 3.02 6.69 -13.45
C THR A 29 2.79 6.12 -12.05
N LEU A 30 3.80 5.54 -11.45
CA LEU A 30 3.69 5.06 -10.06
C LEU A 30 3.64 6.24 -9.11
N VAL A 31 2.71 6.16 -8.16
CA VAL A 31 2.58 7.17 -7.10
C VAL A 31 2.53 6.44 -5.76
N PRO A 32 2.99 7.10 -4.68
CA PRO A 32 2.83 6.50 -3.35
C PRO A 32 1.37 6.55 -2.94
N HIS A 33 0.88 5.43 -2.46
CA HIS A 33 -0.52 5.27 -2.07
C HIS A 33 -0.58 4.94 -0.60
N HIS A 34 -1.41 5.68 0.13
CA HIS A 34 -1.68 5.39 1.54
C HIS A 34 -2.79 4.34 1.59
N ARG A 35 -2.49 3.20 2.18
CA ARG A 35 -3.49 2.12 2.31
C ARG A 35 -4.64 2.58 3.19
N ALA A 36 -4.34 3.12 4.35
CA ALA A 36 -5.33 3.74 5.23
C ALA A 36 -5.28 5.23 5.00
N ASN A 37 -6.35 5.78 4.42
CA ASN A 37 -6.41 7.21 4.14
C ASN A 37 -7.06 7.89 5.33
N ARG A 38 -6.25 8.50 6.17
CA ARG A 38 -6.73 9.14 7.39
C ARG A 38 -7.00 10.61 7.20
N GLY A 39 -7.15 11.03 5.96
CA GLY A 39 -7.47 12.40 5.63
C GLY A 39 -6.21 13.23 5.49
N SER A 40 -6.41 14.53 5.34
CA SER A 40 -5.31 15.46 5.18
C SER A 40 -4.88 15.96 6.56
N GLY A 41 -4.00 16.92 6.58
CA GLY A 41 -3.68 17.59 7.82
C GLY A 41 -2.45 17.07 8.51
N GLY A 42 -1.59 16.40 7.80
CA GLY A 42 -0.29 16.04 8.35
C GLY A 42 -0.33 14.95 9.39
N TYR A 43 -1.25 14.04 9.26
CA TYR A 43 -1.36 12.92 10.18
C TYR A 43 -0.14 12.02 10.03
N LYS A 44 0.75 12.10 10.99
CA LYS A 44 2.06 11.47 10.87
C LYS A 44 2.00 9.95 10.83
N ALA A 45 1.07 9.36 11.53
CA ALA A 45 0.95 7.91 11.53
C ALA A 45 0.56 7.38 10.16
N GLY A 46 -0.09 8.20 9.32
CA GLY A 46 -0.44 7.82 7.97
C GLY A 46 0.76 7.67 7.06
N ASP A 47 1.89 8.26 7.44
CA ASP A 47 3.12 8.18 6.64
C ASP A 47 4.03 7.06 7.11
N GLY A 48 3.54 6.14 7.93
CA GLY A 48 4.33 4.97 8.30
C GLY A 48 4.58 4.08 7.08
N ILE A 49 5.73 3.44 7.05
CA ILE A 49 6.12 2.67 5.87
C ILE A 49 5.19 1.49 5.60
N ALA A 50 4.58 0.92 6.64
CA ALA A 50 3.62 -0.18 6.45
C ALA A 50 2.34 0.29 5.76
N ASN A 51 2.08 1.59 5.77
CA ASN A 51 0.87 2.16 5.17
C ASN A 51 1.09 2.61 3.73
N LEU A 52 2.29 2.48 3.20
CA LEU A 52 2.62 3.01 1.88
C LEU A 52 3.01 1.89 0.93
N VAL A 53 2.47 1.98 -0.29
CA VAL A 53 2.87 1.11 -1.39
C VAL A 53 2.93 1.97 -2.66
N TRP A 54 3.69 1.52 -3.64
CA TRP A 54 3.61 2.11 -4.97
C TRP A 54 2.34 1.63 -5.65
N LEU A 55 1.67 2.52 -6.35
CA LEU A 55 0.46 2.18 -7.08
C LEU A 55 0.43 3.00 -8.36
N ASP A 56 0.05 2.38 -9.46
CA ASP A 56 -0.09 3.11 -10.71
C ASP A 56 -1.17 4.17 -10.57
N ALA A 57 -0.91 5.37 -11.07
CA ALA A 57 -1.83 6.49 -10.89
C ALA A 57 -3.19 6.23 -11.50
N HIS A 58 -3.25 5.51 -12.63
CA HIS A 58 -4.54 5.19 -13.24
C HIS A 58 -5.35 4.24 -12.36
N ILE A 59 -4.68 3.23 -11.81
CA ILE A 59 -5.33 2.30 -10.91
C ILE A 59 -5.77 3.01 -9.64
N ASN A 60 -4.92 3.88 -9.11
CA ASN A 60 -5.26 4.67 -7.93
C ASN A 60 -6.52 5.49 -8.17
N GLY A 61 -6.60 6.13 -9.34
CA GLY A 61 -7.78 6.91 -9.70
C GLY A 61 -9.03 6.04 -9.79
N GLU A 62 -8.90 4.84 -10.34
CA GLU A 62 -10.05 3.94 -10.46
C GLU A 62 -10.51 3.44 -9.09
N ILE A 63 -9.58 3.18 -8.18
CA ILE A 63 -9.95 2.78 -6.83
C ILE A 63 -10.77 3.87 -6.15
N GLU A 64 -10.47 5.15 -6.43
CA GLU A 64 -11.18 6.26 -5.82
C GLU A 64 -12.54 6.52 -6.48
N SER A 65 -12.71 6.15 -7.75
CA SER A 65 -13.90 6.55 -8.49
C SER A 65 -14.81 5.40 -8.90
N VAL A 66 -14.34 4.17 -8.90
CA VAL A 66 -15.11 3.00 -9.34
C VAL A 66 -15.30 2.08 -8.15
N SER A 67 -16.56 1.89 -7.74
CA SER A 67 -16.84 1.16 -6.49
C SER A 67 -16.35 -0.30 -6.54
N GLU A 68 -16.42 -0.94 -7.70
CA GLU A 68 -15.94 -2.31 -7.81
C GLU A 68 -14.43 -2.40 -7.62
N MET A 69 -13.70 -1.40 -8.11
CA MET A 69 -12.26 -1.35 -7.91
C MET A 69 -11.93 -1.12 -6.45
N ALA A 70 -12.71 -0.28 -5.78
CA ALA A 70 -12.51 -0.05 -4.35
C ALA A 70 -12.73 -1.32 -3.55
N GLU A 71 -13.74 -2.11 -3.92
CA GLU A 71 -14.00 -3.38 -3.23
C GLU A 71 -12.86 -4.38 -3.42
N ILE A 72 -12.33 -4.48 -4.63
CA ILE A 72 -11.19 -5.35 -4.88
C ILE A 72 -9.99 -4.89 -4.07
N ALA A 73 -9.76 -3.58 -4.04
CA ALA A 73 -8.64 -3.02 -3.28
C ALA A 73 -8.77 -3.35 -1.79
N ARG A 74 -9.98 -3.26 -1.25
CA ARG A 74 -10.22 -3.61 0.15
C ARG A 74 -9.99 -5.10 0.39
N GLY A 75 -10.47 -5.93 -0.53
CA GLY A 75 -10.26 -7.39 -0.41
C GLY A 75 -8.80 -7.77 -0.45
N ARG A 76 -7.98 -7.01 -1.15
CA ARG A 76 -6.55 -7.26 -1.24
C ARG A 76 -5.74 -6.55 -0.16
N GLY A 77 -6.35 -5.72 0.67
CA GLY A 77 -5.62 -4.97 1.68
C GLY A 77 -4.85 -3.79 1.12
N ILE A 78 -5.06 -3.45 -0.16
CA ILE A 78 -4.45 -2.27 -0.77
C ILE A 78 -5.13 -1.01 -0.24
N LYS A 79 -6.43 -1.13 0.08
CA LYS A 79 -7.19 -0.07 0.72
C LYS A 79 -7.74 -0.64 2.03
N ILE A 80 -7.40 -0.01 3.15
CA ILE A 80 -7.84 -0.49 4.45
C ILE A 80 -8.51 0.64 5.23
N SER A 81 -9.23 0.28 6.29
CA SER A 81 -9.91 1.25 7.12
C SER A 81 -8.93 2.24 7.73
N LYS A 82 -9.33 3.49 7.81
CA LYS A 82 -8.51 4.51 8.44
C LYS A 82 -8.27 4.24 9.92
N PHE A 83 -9.06 3.36 10.52
CA PHE A 83 -8.91 2.99 11.93
C PHE A 83 -8.04 1.76 12.11
N SER A 84 -7.57 1.16 11.02
CA SER A 84 -6.73 -0.03 11.09
C SER A 84 -5.30 0.31 11.46
N THR A 85 -4.58 -0.70 11.92
CA THR A 85 -3.13 -0.62 12.08
C THR A 85 -2.51 -1.27 10.85
N PRO A 86 -1.88 -0.48 9.96
CA PRO A 86 -1.41 -1.02 8.67
C PRO A 86 -0.48 -2.22 8.78
N ALA A 87 0.40 -2.24 9.78
CA ALA A 87 1.34 -3.35 9.93
C ALA A 87 0.64 -4.66 10.31
N GLU A 88 -0.59 -4.59 10.78
CA GLU A 88 -1.34 -5.78 11.18
C GLU A 88 -2.32 -6.25 10.10
N GLN A 89 -2.50 -5.47 9.05
CA GLN A 89 -3.46 -5.79 8.01
C GLN A 89 -2.78 -6.47 6.84
N PRO A 90 -3.21 -7.68 6.48
CA PRO A 90 -2.62 -8.35 5.32
C PRO A 90 -2.84 -7.57 4.04
N ILE A 91 -1.91 -7.73 3.12
CA ILE A 91 -2.03 -7.19 1.78
C ILE A 91 -1.65 -8.29 0.79
N ASP A 92 -2.46 -8.42 -0.25
CA ASP A 92 -2.13 -9.29 -1.38
C ASP A 92 -1.37 -8.43 -2.37
N HIS A 93 -0.05 -8.45 -2.25
CA HIS A 93 0.84 -7.57 -3.00
C HIS A 93 1.33 -8.30 -4.24
N ALA A 94 1.28 -7.63 -5.38
CA ALA A 94 1.62 -8.29 -6.65
C ALA A 94 3.05 -8.83 -6.67
N VAL A 95 3.95 -8.21 -5.89
CA VAL A 95 5.35 -8.64 -5.87
C VAL A 95 5.59 -9.75 -4.85
N HIS A 96 4.96 -9.65 -3.68
CA HIS A 96 5.27 -10.54 -2.56
C HIS A 96 4.22 -11.62 -2.29
N GLY A 97 3.03 -11.48 -2.85
CA GLY A 97 1.92 -12.32 -2.47
C GLY A 97 1.25 -11.81 -1.21
N LEU A 98 0.61 -12.68 -0.48
CA LEU A 98 -0.11 -12.31 0.74
C LEU A 98 0.87 -12.16 1.89
N VAL A 99 1.02 -10.94 2.38
CA VAL A 99 2.03 -10.61 3.38
C VAL A 99 1.47 -9.57 4.34
N THR A 100 2.19 -9.36 5.45
CA THR A 100 2.05 -8.11 6.22
C THR A 100 3.28 -7.26 5.95
N LEU A 101 3.06 -5.95 5.93
CA LEU A 101 4.14 -4.98 5.76
C LEU A 101 4.49 -4.47 7.15
N ASN A 102 5.77 -4.54 7.49
CA ASN A 102 6.20 -4.22 8.84
C ASN A 102 6.63 -2.76 8.94
N ASP A 103 6.61 -2.22 10.15
CA ASP A 103 6.97 -0.82 10.36
C ASP A 103 8.47 -0.56 10.20
N ASP A 104 9.27 -1.62 10.15
CA ASP A 104 10.71 -1.48 9.98
C ASP A 104 11.15 -1.55 8.52
N GLY A 105 10.20 -1.59 7.58
CA GLY A 105 10.54 -1.62 6.16
C GLY A 105 10.70 -3.01 5.59
N THR A 106 10.36 -4.03 6.35
CA THR A 106 10.37 -5.42 5.86
C THR A 106 8.95 -5.91 5.64
N TRP A 107 8.82 -7.13 5.17
CA TRP A 107 7.51 -7.77 5.02
C TRP A 107 7.61 -9.21 5.52
N THR A 108 6.45 -9.75 5.91
CA THR A 108 6.38 -11.10 6.44
C THR A 108 5.33 -11.88 5.67
N ALA A 109 5.72 -13.01 5.12
CA ALA A 109 4.78 -13.85 4.37
C ALA A 109 3.75 -14.46 5.32
N ILE A 110 2.51 -14.53 4.85
CA ILE A 110 1.43 -15.15 5.61
C ILE A 110 1.26 -16.57 5.08
N LYS A 111 1.29 -17.53 6.00
CA LYS A 111 1.15 -18.93 5.63
C LYS A 111 -0.31 -19.30 5.62
N GLU A 112 -0.86 -19.38 4.44
CA GLU A 112 -2.28 -19.58 4.32
C GLU A 112 -2.75 -20.97 4.55
N GLY A 113 -2.09 -21.92 4.13
CA GLY A 113 -2.62 -23.25 4.12
C GLY A 113 -2.71 -23.92 5.48
N LYS A 114 -2.64 -23.15 6.51
CA LYS A 114 -2.55 -23.70 7.85
C LYS A 114 -3.89 -23.82 8.52
N ARG A 115 -4.87 -24.17 7.82
CA ARG A 115 -6.18 -24.33 8.45
C ARG A 115 -6.58 -25.76 8.51
#